data_d1b1e9b23b033da0e761993daaf6429e
#
_entry.id   d1b1e9b23b033da0e761993daaf6429e
#
_cell.length_a   1.000
_cell.length_b   1.000
_cell.length_c   1.000
_cell.angle_alpha   90.00
_cell.angle_beta   90.00
_cell.angle_gamma   90.00
#
_symmetry.space_group_name_H-M   'P 1'
#
loop_
_entity.id
_entity.type
_entity.pdbx_description
1 polymer ?
#
loop_
_entity_poly.entity_id
_entity_poly.type
_entity_poly.pdbx_seq_one_letter_code
_entity_poly.pdbx_strand_id
1 'polypeptide(L)'
;MNTLEAERRSTQELLVDGESDTLRLSFEDSITRAWRYRVTVPVIRDSGGFLDSAIDSWHRFFGLDPGDRRYYPRNQLVYFYSGKNRIDMQDSGTRIGDVSAEAGWYAADSAEHTISLWGGLKAPTGSTASLTSDGAWDTAVWGHAARRWTAWRVAVELGLAQPLGDEIFAGAAHVTSAFARVAATRDLGAVWSLRAQLDGQTRRVNGTELRFLGPSLQLTVGAVRQVTHRWRLQMGFVEDAAVNTAPDITFFLGIHD
;
A
#
# COMPACT_ATOMS: atom_id res chain seq x y z
N MET A 1 -7.16 6.85 -1.18
CA MET A 1 -6.23 7.08 -0.06
C MET A 1 -6.29 8.55 0.29
N ASN A 2 -6.46 8.87 1.56
CA ASN A 2 -6.39 10.24 2.05
C ASN A 2 -5.30 10.27 3.13
N THR A 3 -4.47 11.30 3.13
CA THR A 3 -3.36 11.46 4.06
C THR A 3 -3.28 12.93 4.49
N LEU A 4 -3.14 13.15 5.79
CA LEU A 4 -2.65 14.40 6.34
C LEU A 4 -1.61 14.07 7.39
N GLU A 5 -0.36 14.40 7.12
CA GLU A 5 0.77 14.23 8.02
C GLU A 5 1.65 15.46 8.01
N ALA A 6 1.90 16.02 9.17
CA ALA A 6 2.75 17.19 9.36
C ALA A 6 3.85 16.86 10.38
N GLU A 7 5.08 16.85 9.94
CA GLU A 7 6.24 16.61 10.81
C GLU A 7 7.27 17.74 10.71
N ARG A 8 7.72 18.20 11.84
CA ARG A 8 8.85 19.13 11.93
C ARG A 8 9.91 18.58 12.87
N ARG A 9 11.12 18.46 12.34
CA ARG A 9 12.32 18.05 13.06
C ARG A 9 13.36 19.15 13.02
N SER A 10 14.50 18.96 13.68
CA SER A 10 15.55 19.98 13.79
C SER A 10 16.00 20.54 12.44
N THR A 11 16.10 19.69 11.42
CA THR A 11 16.62 20.03 10.09
C THR A 11 15.70 19.63 8.95
N GLN A 12 14.52 19.09 9.25
CA GLN A 12 13.60 18.55 8.24
C GLN A 12 12.16 18.98 8.57
N GLU A 13 11.40 19.29 7.53
CA GLU A 13 9.97 19.57 7.62
C GLU A 13 9.24 18.78 6.52
N LEU A 14 8.15 18.11 6.87
CA LEU A 14 7.30 17.36 5.97
C LEU A 14 5.86 17.80 6.18
N LEU A 15 5.16 18.04 5.09
CA LEU A 15 3.71 18.16 5.05
C LEU A 15 3.21 17.33 3.87
N VAL A 16 2.39 16.34 4.17
CA VAL A 16 1.68 15.54 3.18
C VAL A 16 0.20 15.73 3.45
N ASP A 17 -0.48 16.45 2.58
CA ASP A 17 -1.92 16.70 2.65
C ASP A 17 -2.53 16.51 1.28
N GLY A 18 -3.39 15.50 1.11
CA GLY A 18 -4.02 15.23 -0.16
C GLY A 18 -4.73 13.88 -0.27
N GLU A 19 -5.40 13.73 -1.39
CA GLU A 19 -6.04 12.46 -1.79
C GLU A 19 -5.38 11.89 -3.03
N SER A 20 -5.01 10.61 -2.95
CA SER A 20 -4.54 9.83 -4.09
C SER A 20 -5.52 8.71 -4.43
N ASP A 21 -6.04 8.74 -5.66
CA ASP A 21 -6.81 7.65 -6.25
C ASP A 21 -5.87 6.78 -7.09
N THR A 22 -5.81 5.50 -6.83
CA THR A 22 -4.98 4.58 -7.59
C THR A 22 -5.81 3.50 -8.25
N LEU A 23 -5.81 3.48 -9.59
CA LEU A 23 -6.30 2.35 -10.38
C LEU A 23 -5.13 1.40 -10.66
N ARG A 24 -5.18 0.18 -10.11
CA ARG A 24 -4.20 -0.88 -10.40
C ARG A 24 -4.77 -1.85 -11.43
N LEU A 25 -4.12 -1.92 -12.59
CA LEU A 25 -4.42 -2.89 -13.62
C LEU A 25 -3.41 -4.02 -13.50
N SER A 26 -3.85 -5.20 -13.06
CA SER A 26 -2.98 -6.36 -12.89
C SER A 26 -3.39 -7.47 -13.84
N PHE A 27 -2.39 -8.05 -14.51
CA PHE A 27 -2.52 -9.23 -15.32
C PHE A 27 -1.68 -10.35 -14.69
N GLU A 28 -2.31 -11.48 -14.40
CA GLU A 28 -1.65 -12.68 -13.87
C GLU A 28 -1.99 -13.89 -14.75
N ASP A 29 -0.98 -14.71 -15.05
CA ASP A 29 -1.18 -15.95 -15.80
C ASP A 29 -0.13 -17.00 -15.39
N SER A 30 -0.35 -18.23 -15.81
CA SER A 30 0.51 -19.38 -15.54
C SER A 30 1.40 -19.71 -16.72
N ILE A 31 2.72 -19.71 -16.53
CA ILE A 31 3.69 -20.22 -17.52
C ILE A 31 3.65 -21.75 -17.55
N THR A 32 3.56 -22.34 -16.36
CA THR A 32 3.43 -23.80 -16.14
C THR A 32 2.54 -24.05 -14.91
N ARG A 33 2.30 -25.32 -14.55
CA ARG A 33 1.58 -25.65 -13.31
C ARG A 33 2.28 -25.12 -12.05
N ALA A 34 3.60 -24.95 -12.09
CA ALA A 34 4.40 -24.52 -10.95
C ALA A 34 4.83 -23.03 -11.03
N TRP A 35 4.70 -22.38 -12.18
CA TRP A 35 5.17 -21.02 -12.38
C TRP A 35 4.04 -20.09 -12.83
N ARG A 36 3.90 -18.99 -12.12
CA ARG A 36 2.99 -17.87 -12.48
C ARG A 36 3.77 -16.58 -12.57
N TYR A 37 3.23 -15.63 -13.32
CA TYR A 37 3.74 -14.27 -13.37
C TYR A 37 2.60 -13.28 -13.21
N ARG A 38 2.95 -12.09 -12.75
CA ARG A 38 2.02 -10.96 -12.63
C ARG A 38 2.71 -9.71 -13.12
N VAL A 39 1.99 -8.88 -13.85
CA VAL A 39 2.40 -7.52 -14.23
C VAL A 39 1.34 -6.57 -13.73
N THR A 40 1.77 -5.47 -13.09
CA THR A 40 0.86 -4.46 -12.54
C THR A 40 1.26 -3.08 -13.04
N VAL A 41 0.28 -2.34 -13.56
CA VAL A 41 0.41 -0.95 -14.01
C VAL A 41 -0.51 -0.10 -13.14
N PRO A 42 0.02 0.78 -12.28
CA PRO A 42 -0.78 1.72 -11.52
C PRO A 42 -1.00 3.02 -12.30
N VAL A 43 -2.23 3.52 -12.29
CA VAL A 43 -2.59 4.88 -12.70
C VAL A 43 -2.98 5.64 -11.46
N ILE A 44 -2.28 6.73 -11.16
CA ILE A 44 -2.39 7.51 -9.93
C ILE A 44 -2.97 8.88 -10.27
N ARG A 45 -3.98 9.31 -9.53
CA ARG A 45 -4.52 10.66 -9.58
C ARG A 45 -4.38 11.30 -8.21
N ASP A 46 -3.62 12.37 -8.13
CA ASP A 46 -3.48 13.19 -6.94
C ASP A 46 -4.35 14.44 -7.04
N SER A 47 -5.02 14.78 -5.93
CA SER A 47 -5.93 15.94 -5.84
C SER A 47 -6.10 16.37 -4.38
N GLY A 48 -6.68 17.55 -4.17
CA GLY A 48 -7.12 17.96 -2.83
C GLY A 48 -8.31 17.16 -2.30
N GLY A 49 -9.00 16.45 -3.20
CA GLY A 49 -10.03 15.48 -2.85
C GLY A 49 -11.31 16.08 -2.27
N PHE A 50 -12.08 15.23 -1.56
CA PHE A 50 -13.37 15.57 -0.95
C PHE A 50 -13.67 14.76 0.33
N LEU A 51 -12.78 13.85 0.71
CA LEU A 51 -13.02 12.89 1.78
C LEU A 51 -12.80 13.45 3.19
N ASP A 52 -12.12 14.58 3.35
CA ASP A 52 -11.76 15.14 4.65
C ASP A 52 -12.94 15.24 5.62
N SER A 53 -14.09 15.75 5.16
CA SER A 53 -15.28 15.86 6.01
C SER A 53 -15.87 14.50 6.39
N ALA A 54 -15.76 13.51 5.51
CA ALA A 54 -16.22 12.15 5.79
C ALA A 54 -15.29 11.47 6.80
N ILE A 55 -13.98 11.67 6.66
CA ILE A 55 -12.96 11.12 7.56
C ILE A 55 -13.07 11.78 8.95
N ASP A 56 -13.21 13.10 9.04
CA ASP A 56 -13.47 13.79 10.31
C ASP A 56 -14.73 13.26 11.01
N SER A 57 -15.77 12.91 10.25
CA SER A 57 -16.99 12.34 10.81
C SER A 57 -16.79 10.91 11.27
N TRP A 58 -16.00 10.12 10.55
CA TRP A 58 -15.58 8.77 10.92
C TRP A 58 -14.78 8.77 12.23
N HIS A 59 -13.74 9.61 12.32
CA HIS A 59 -12.92 9.73 13.52
C HIS A 59 -13.79 10.12 14.73
N ARG A 60 -14.67 11.11 14.59
CA ARG A 60 -15.59 11.49 15.68
C ARG A 60 -16.53 10.36 16.09
N PHE A 61 -17.06 9.59 15.13
CA PHE A 61 -17.98 8.49 15.40
C PHE A 61 -17.32 7.37 16.21
N PHE A 62 -16.08 7.03 15.89
CA PHE A 62 -15.32 5.98 16.56
C PHE A 62 -14.48 6.48 17.74
N GLY A 63 -14.48 7.77 18.03
CA GLY A 63 -13.68 8.36 19.11
C GLY A 63 -12.17 8.34 18.82
N LEU A 64 -11.79 8.32 17.54
CA LEU A 64 -10.40 8.36 17.12
C LEU A 64 -9.85 9.79 17.17
N ASP A 65 -8.53 9.93 17.42
CA ASP A 65 -7.88 11.24 17.40
C ASP A 65 -7.88 11.79 15.96
N PRO A 66 -8.37 13.01 15.72
CA PRO A 66 -8.32 13.65 14.41
C PRO A 66 -6.89 14.06 13.99
N GLY A 67 -5.88 13.88 14.84
CA GLY A 67 -4.50 14.27 14.57
C GLY A 67 -4.38 15.77 14.25
N ASP A 68 -3.53 16.09 13.27
CA ASP A 68 -3.24 17.45 12.85
C ASP A 68 -4.29 18.07 11.91
N ARG A 69 -5.28 17.28 11.43
CA ARG A 69 -6.34 17.73 10.50
C ARG A 69 -7.06 19.01 10.94
N ARG A 70 -7.26 19.21 12.22
CA ARG A 70 -7.93 20.41 12.77
C ARG A 70 -7.17 21.71 12.53
N TYR A 71 -5.89 21.64 12.19
CA TYR A 71 -5.01 22.81 12.00
C TYR A 71 -4.81 23.17 10.53
N TYR A 72 -5.24 22.33 9.59
CA TYR A 72 -5.04 22.49 8.17
C TYR A 72 -6.39 22.71 7.44
N PRO A 73 -6.40 23.52 6.36
CA PRO A 73 -7.59 23.66 5.51
C PRO A 73 -7.94 22.32 4.86
N ARG A 74 -9.22 22.08 4.64
CA ARG A 74 -9.69 20.87 3.97
C ARG A 74 -9.47 20.91 2.47
N ASN A 75 -9.40 19.72 1.86
CA ASN A 75 -9.33 19.50 0.43
C ASN A 75 -8.13 20.18 -0.23
N GLN A 76 -7.00 20.17 0.45
CA GLN A 76 -5.73 20.68 -0.07
C GLN A 76 -4.96 19.59 -0.79
N LEU A 77 -4.09 19.97 -1.71
CA LEU A 77 -3.02 19.12 -2.24
C LEU A 77 -1.70 19.83 -1.99
N VAL A 78 -0.96 19.35 -1.00
CA VAL A 78 0.35 19.88 -0.63
C VAL A 78 1.25 18.71 -0.24
N TYR A 79 2.19 18.35 -1.10
CA TYR A 79 3.26 17.43 -0.76
C TYR A 79 4.55 18.22 -0.70
N PHE A 80 4.93 18.58 0.52
CA PHE A 80 6.06 19.44 0.80
C PHE A 80 7.08 18.73 1.68
N TYR A 81 8.33 18.83 1.28
CA TYR A 81 9.48 18.47 2.09
C TYR A 81 10.54 19.55 2.00
N SER A 82 11.13 19.89 3.13
CA SER A 82 12.29 20.79 3.24
C SER A 82 13.33 20.17 4.15
N GLY A 83 14.53 20.02 3.65
CA GLY A 83 15.69 19.43 4.32
C GLY A 83 16.96 19.78 3.58
N LYS A 84 17.79 18.79 3.25
CA LYS A 84 18.96 19.00 2.37
C LYS A 84 18.58 19.31 0.92
N ASN A 85 17.38 18.93 0.50
CA ASN A 85 16.72 19.37 -0.74
C ASN A 85 15.30 19.82 -0.42
N ARG A 86 14.59 20.30 -1.43
CA ARG A 86 13.19 20.71 -1.34
C ARG A 86 12.38 19.93 -2.35
N ILE A 87 11.24 19.42 -1.90
CA ILE A 87 10.15 18.88 -2.72
C ILE A 87 8.92 19.75 -2.47
N ASP A 88 8.23 20.16 -3.52
CA ASP A 88 7.02 20.99 -3.42
C ASP A 88 6.11 20.63 -4.60
N MET A 89 5.11 19.79 -4.36
CA MET A 89 4.14 19.35 -5.35
C MET A 89 2.74 19.71 -4.89
N GLN A 90 2.07 20.55 -5.66
CA GLN A 90 0.71 21.02 -5.43
C GLN A 90 -0.18 20.85 -6.67
N ASP A 91 0.38 20.31 -7.75
CA ASP A 91 -0.31 20.14 -9.01
C ASP A 91 -1.12 18.85 -9.03
N SER A 92 -2.42 18.96 -9.07
CA SER A 92 -3.31 17.81 -9.28
C SER A 92 -3.15 17.24 -10.69
N GLY A 93 -3.32 15.93 -10.82
CA GLY A 93 -3.23 15.31 -12.14
C GLY A 93 -3.31 13.79 -12.09
N THR A 94 -3.46 13.19 -13.29
CA THR A 94 -3.48 11.74 -13.45
C THR A 94 -2.23 11.30 -14.20
N ARG A 95 -1.49 10.33 -13.65
CA ARG A 95 -0.18 9.88 -14.16
C ARG A 95 -0.02 8.37 -13.98
N ILE A 96 0.86 7.78 -14.76
CA ILE A 96 1.28 6.39 -14.55
C ILE A 96 2.31 6.39 -13.41
N GLY A 97 2.19 5.43 -12.50
CA GLY A 97 3.18 5.15 -11.48
C GLY A 97 4.19 4.08 -11.92
N ASP A 98 4.88 3.50 -10.97
CA ASP A 98 5.90 2.49 -11.23
C ASP A 98 5.28 1.15 -11.60
N VAL A 99 5.67 0.62 -12.75
CA VAL A 99 5.25 -0.69 -13.24
C VAL A 99 6.03 -1.78 -12.52
N SER A 100 5.32 -2.83 -12.07
CA SER A 100 5.95 -4.00 -11.47
C SER A 100 5.72 -5.28 -12.27
N ALA A 101 6.72 -6.16 -12.23
CA ALA A 101 6.65 -7.51 -12.75
C ALA A 101 7.11 -8.50 -11.68
N GLU A 102 6.37 -9.58 -11.51
CA GLU A 102 6.58 -10.58 -10.47
C GLU A 102 6.54 -11.98 -11.08
N ALA A 103 7.32 -12.90 -10.52
CA ALA A 103 7.27 -14.31 -10.87
C ALA A 103 7.22 -15.16 -9.59
N GLY A 104 6.36 -16.16 -9.59
CA GLY A 104 6.14 -17.04 -8.45
C GLY A 104 6.29 -18.50 -8.79
N TRP A 105 7.04 -19.22 -7.98
CA TRP A 105 7.14 -20.66 -8.03
C TRP A 105 6.31 -21.30 -6.92
N TYR A 106 5.45 -22.23 -7.28
CA TYR A 106 4.54 -22.94 -6.39
C TYR A 106 5.10 -24.31 -6.05
N ALA A 107 5.54 -24.49 -4.80
CA ALA A 107 5.94 -25.77 -4.25
C ALA A 107 4.72 -26.65 -3.93
N ALA A 108 3.60 -26.04 -3.56
CA ALA A 108 2.32 -26.71 -3.36
C ALA A 108 1.18 -25.76 -3.75
N ASP A 109 0.20 -26.25 -4.48
CA ASP A 109 -1.01 -25.52 -4.86
C ASP A 109 -2.19 -26.51 -4.93
N SER A 110 -2.95 -26.55 -3.86
CA SER A 110 -4.12 -27.41 -3.71
C SER A 110 -5.29 -26.64 -3.13
N ALA A 111 -6.45 -27.26 -3.05
CA ALA A 111 -7.65 -26.64 -2.45
C ALA A 111 -7.44 -26.27 -0.97
N GLU A 112 -6.56 -27.00 -0.26
CA GLU A 112 -6.32 -26.81 1.17
C GLU A 112 -5.05 -26.05 1.50
N HIS A 113 -4.00 -26.18 0.68
CA HIS A 113 -2.68 -25.64 0.97
C HIS A 113 -2.08 -24.95 -0.25
N THR A 114 -1.49 -23.80 -0.05
CA THR A 114 -0.66 -23.12 -1.04
C THR A 114 0.67 -22.76 -0.39
N ILE A 115 1.78 -23.11 -1.03
CA ILE A 115 3.13 -22.70 -0.63
C ILE A 115 3.83 -22.23 -1.89
N SER A 116 4.32 -20.99 -1.90
CA SER A 116 5.02 -20.42 -3.05
C SER A 116 6.13 -19.47 -2.63
N LEU A 117 7.09 -19.29 -3.54
CA LEU A 117 8.17 -18.31 -3.45
C LEU A 117 8.04 -17.36 -4.63
N TRP A 118 8.11 -16.07 -4.36
CA TRP A 118 7.95 -15.02 -5.35
C TRP A 118 9.17 -14.11 -5.39
N GLY A 119 9.48 -13.60 -6.58
CA GLY A 119 10.41 -12.52 -6.81
C GLY A 119 9.74 -11.42 -7.62
N GLY A 120 10.05 -10.17 -7.32
CA GLY A 120 9.45 -9.01 -7.97
C GLY A 120 10.47 -7.94 -8.30
N LEU A 121 10.18 -7.20 -9.36
CA LEU A 121 10.92 -6.04 -9.82
C LEU A 121 9.93 -4.91 -10.11
N LYS A 122 10.18 -3.72 -9.57
CA LYS A 122 9.45 -2.47 -9.89
C LYS A 122 10.40 -1.57 -10.67
N ALA A 123 9.96 -1.11 -11.84
CA ALA A 123 10.69 -0.16 -12.67
C ALA A 123 10.24 1.28 -12.37
N PRO A 124 11.14 2.26 -12.32
CA PRO A 124 10.81 3.67 -12.10
C PRO A 124 10.23 4.30 -13.36
N THR A 125 9.03 3.88 -13.74
CA THR A 125 8.30 4.38 -14.91
C THR A 125 7.45 5.60 -14.63
N GLY A 126 7.22 5.92 -13.36
CA GLY A 126 6.56 7.13 -12.90
C GLY A 126 7.48 8.35 -12.96
N SER A 127 7.14 9.38 -12.23
CA SER A 127 7.90 10.65 -12.21
C SER A 127 8.19 11.09 -10.77
N THR A 128 9.43 11.41 -10.49
CA THR A 128 9.85 11.98 -9.20
C THR A 128 9.30 13.39 -9.00
N ALA A 129 9.12 14.16 -10.08
CA ALA A 129 8.57 15.52 -10.01
C ALA A 129 7.10 15.53 -9.57
N SER A 130 6.36 14.45 -9.84
CA SER A 130 4.95 14.29 -9.43
C SER A 130 4.76 13.23 -8.34
N LEU A 131 5.84 12.78 -7.72
CA LEU A 131 5.86 11.78 -6.65
C LEU A 131 5.12 10.47 -6.97
N THR A 132 4.97 10.14 -8.27
CA THR A 132 4.42 8.86 -8.72
C THR A 132 5.50 7.78 -8.86
N SER A 133 6.76 8.15 -8.60
CA SER A 133 7.95 7.29 -8.49
C SER A 133 8.94 7.93 -7.52
N ASP A 134 9.72 7.10 -6.84
CA ASP A 134 10.93 7.53 -6.12
C ASP A 134 12.18 7.58 -7.04
N GLY A 135 12.04 7.19 -8.32
CA GLY A 135 13.11 7.14 -9.29
C GLY A 135 14.03 5.92 -9.15
N ALA A 136 13.78 5.06 -8.18
CA ALA A 136 14.57 3.87 -7.93
C ALA A 136 13.93 2.59 -8.49
N TRP A 137 14.74 1.64 -8.91
CA TRP A 137 14.30 0.27 -9.10
C TRP A 137 14.07 -0.36 -7.72
N ASP A 138 12.98 -1.13 -7.54
CA ASP A 138 12.79 -1.95 -6.35
C ASP A 138 12.87 -3.42 -6.71
N THR A 139 13.55 -4.19 -5.89
CA THR A 139 13.54 -5.65 -5.93
C THR A 139 12.92 -6.20 -4.67
N ALA A 140 12.23 -7.33 -4.77
CA ALA A 140 11.69 -8.01 -3.61
C ALA A 140 11.71 -9.53 -3.80
N VAL A 141 11.80 -10.25 -2.68
CA VAL A 141 11.62 -11.70 -2.61
C VAL A 141 10.77 -12.03 -1.40
N TRP A 142 9.79 -12.92 -1.57
CA TRP A 142 8.93 -13.33 -0.45
C TRP A 142 8.40 -14.75 -0.58
N GLY A 143 8.24 -15.40 0.57
CA GLY A 143 7.50 -16.64 0.70
C GLY A 143 6.03 -16.37 1.03
N HIS A 144 5.16 -17.17 0.47
CA HIS A 144 3.72 -17.19 0.77
C HIS A 144 3.30 -18.59 1.19
N ALA A 145 2.55 -18.68 2.27
CA ALA A 145 1.91 -19.91 2.70
C ALA A 145 0.44 -19.63 3.08
N ALA A 146 -0.46 -20.47 2.60
CA ALA A 146 -1.87 -20.40 2.98
C ALA A 146 -2.45 -21.77 3.29
N ARG A 147 -3.41 -21.78 4.21
CA ARG A 147 -4.17 -22.98 4.55
C ARG A 147 -5.66 -22.67 4.65
N ARG A 148 -6.47 -23.59 4.13
CA ARG A 148 -7.93 -23.55 4.19
C ARG A 148 -8.46 -24.64 5.11
N TRP A 149 -9.41 -24.28 5.97
CA TRP A 149 -10.22 -25.19 6.78
C TRP A 149 -11.68 -24.83 6.57
N THR A 150 -12.51 -25.76 6.27
CA THR A 150 -13.98 -25.56 6.13
C THR A 150 -14.39 -24.13 5.68
N ALA A 151 -14.58 -23.21 6.63
CA ALA A 151 -15.01 -21.82 6.39
C ALA A 151 -13.90 -20.78 6.56
N TRP A 152 -12.68 -21.18 6.92
CA TRP A 152 -11.56 -20.26 7.16
C TRP A 152 -10.43 -20.49 6.19
N ARG A 153 -9.79 -19.39 5.78
CA ARG A 153 -8.47 -19.39 5.14
C ARG A 153 -7.55 -18.44 5.90
N VAL A 154 -6.38 -18.92 6.22
CA VAL A 154 -5.28 -18.09 6.78
C VAL A 154 -4.13 -18.11 5.79
N ALA A 155 -3.52 -16.94 5.58
CA ALA A 155 -2.35 -16.77 4.73
C ALA A 155 -1.29 -15.96 5.48
N VAL A 156 -0.03 -16.28 5.21
CA VAL A 156 1.14 -15.56 5.75
C VAL A 156 2.09 -15.30 4.59
N GLU A 157 2.64 -14.10 4.56
CA GLU A 157 3.73 -13.71 3.67
C GLU A 157 4.86 -13.11 4.49
N LEU A 158 6.09 -13.46 4.14
CA LEU A 158 7.31 -12.92 4.73
C LEU A 158 8.29 -12.64 3.61
N GLY A 159 8.90 -11.46 3.61
CA GLY A 159 9.82 -11.10 2.54
C GLY A 159 10.77 -9.97 2.87
N LEU A 160 11.65 -9.73 1.92
CA LEU A 160 12.61 -8.65 1.90
C LEU A 160 12.41 -7.83 0.63
N ALA A 161 12.55 -6.52 0.74
CA ALA A 161 12.53 -5.59 -0.36
C ALA A 161 13.77 -4.69 -0.31
N GLN A 162 14.37 -4.42 -1.47
CA GLN A 162 15.55 -3.59 -1.63
C GLN A 162 15.34 -2.61 -2.76
N PRO A 163 15.19 -1.30 -2.47
CA PRO A 163 15.32 -0.26 -3.48
C PRO A 163 16.76 -0.15 -3.99
N LEU A 164 16.91 0.05 -5.30
CA LEU A 164 18.19 0.17 -5.99
C LEU A 164 18.27 1.55 -6.65
N GLY A 165 18.99 2.47 -6.05
CA GLY A 165 19.13 3.85 -6.54
C GLY A 165 19.21 4.85 -5.39
N ASP A 166 19.18 6.11 -5.76
CA ASP A 166 19.24 7.21 -4.81
C ASP A 166 17.85 7.54 -4.25
N GLU A 167 17.81 8.01 -3.01
CA GLU A 167 16.58 8.47 -2.36
C GLU A 167 16.22 9.88 -2.81
N ILE A 168 14.93 10.16 -2.98
CA ILE A 168 14.43 11.50 -3.32
C ILE A 168 14.66 12.52 -2.20
N PHE A 169 14.77 12.06 -0.96
CA PHE A 169 15.10 12.90 0.20
C PHE A 169 16.61 12.96 0.37
N ALA A 170 17.24 14.05 -0.06
CA ALA A 170 18.70 14.17 -0.05
C ALA A 170 19.31 13.95 1.34
N GLY A 171 20.30 13.07 1.40
CA GLY A 171 20.99 12.65 2.62
C GLY A 171 20.30 11.51 3.38
N ALA A 172 19.18 11.03 2.89
CA ALA A 172 18.64 9.74 3.25
C ALA A 172 19.25 8.65 2.34
N ALA A 173 19.15 7.40 2.76
CA ALA A 173 19.65 6.26 2.00
C ALA A 173 18.66 5.10 2.09
N HIS A 174 18.43 4.44 0.98
CA HIS A 174 17.66 3.20 0.94
C HIS A 174 18.32 2.10 1.77
N VAL A 175 17.50 1.32 2.45
CA VAL A 175 17.94 0.12 3.17
C VAL A 175 17.02 -1.04 2.84
N THR A 176 17.57 -2.26 2.97
CA THR A 176 16.77 -3.47 2.88
C THR A 176 15.67 -3.44 3.94
N SER A 177 14.44 -3.58 3.52
CA SER A 177 13.27 -3.64 4.38
C SER A 177 12.74 -5.06 4.46
N ALA A 178 12.46 -5.54 5.67
CA ALA A 178 11.70 -6.75 5.88
C ALA A 178 10.20 -6.40 5.97
N PHE A 179 9.37 -7.26 5.40
CA PHE A 179 7.93 -7.12 5.52
C PHE A 179 7.27 -8.45 5.88
N ALA A 180 6.15 -8.34 6.56
CA ALA A 180 5.31 -9.47 6.95
C ALA A 180 3.84 -9.13 6.73
N ARG A 181 3.08 -10.11 6.28
CA ARG A 181 1.63 -10.00 6.12
C ARG A 181 0.96 -11.23 6.68
N VAL A 182 -0.11 -11.03 7.45
CA VAL A 182 -0.97 -12.12 7.94
C VAL A 182 -2.40 -11.78 7.59
N ALA A 183 -3.10 -12.69 6.92
CA ALA A 183 -4.49 -12.50 6.53
C ALA A 183 -5.35 -13.68 7.01
N ALA A 184 -6.55 -13.37 7.50
CA ALA A 184 -7.58 -14.35 7.79
C ALA A 184 -8.84 -14.00 6.98
N THR A 185 -9.40 -15.00 6.31
CA THR A 185 -10.65 -14.87 5.57
C THR A 185 -11.64 -15.89 6.10
N ARG A 186 -12.88 -15.47 6.36
CA ARG A 186 -13.99 -16.33 6.78
C ARG A 186 -15.10 -16.32 5.75
N ASP A 187 -15.46 -17.48 5.23
CA ASP A 187 -16.60 -17.63 4.34
C ASP A 187 -17.90 -17.55 5.15
N LEU A 188 -18.82 -16.67 4.73
CA LEU A 188 -20.16 -16.47 5.29
C LEU A 188 -21.19 -17.00 4.29
N GLY A 189 -21.23 -18.33 4.15
CA GLY A 189 -22.04 -19.00 3.14
C GLY A 189 -21.38 -19.00 1.74
N ALA A 190 -22.20 -19.11 0.69
CA ALA A 190 -21.71 -19.32 -0.68
C ALA A 190 -21.31 -18.04 -1.41
N VAL A 191 -21.68 -16.87 -0.91
CA VAL A 191 -21.61 -15.61 -1.65
C VAL A 191 -20.67 -14.59 -1.01
N TRP A 192 -20.57 -14.57 0.31
CA TRP A 192 -19.80 -13.57 1.04
C TRP A 192 -18.66 -14.19 1.83
N SER A 193 -17.55 -13.45 1.89
CA SER A 193 -16.44 -13.72 2.81
C SER A 193 -16.01 -12.41 3.46
N LEU A 194 -15.61 -12.46 4.73
CA LEU A 194 -14.96 -11.37 5.43
C LEU A 194 -13.46 -11.61 5.48
N ARG A 195 -12.67 -10.55 5.35
CA ARG A 195 -11.22 -10.59 5.41
C ARG A 195 -10.71 -9.56 6.40
N ALA A 196 -9.78 -9.98 7.25
CA ALA A 196 -8.91 -9.11 8.03
C ALA A 196 -7.46 -9.43 7.68
N GLN A 197 -6.60 -8.40 7.57
CA GLN A 197 -5.19 -8.55 7.24
C GLN A 197 -4.38 -7.54 8.02
N LEU A 198 -3.24 -7.96 8.52
CA LEU A 198 -2.24 -7.12 9.16
C LEU A 198 -0.98 -7.13 8.31
N ASP A 199 -0.49 -5.95 7.95
CA ASP A 199 0.70 -5.73 7.14
C ASP A 199 1.70 -4.94 7.97
N GLY A 200 2.91 -5.46 8.13
CA GLY A 200 3.99 -4.79 8.82
C GLY A 200 5.23 -4.70 7.95
N GLN A 201 5.96 -3.59 8.03
CA GLN A 201 7.25 -3.44 7.38
C GLN A 201 8.23 -2.68 8.24
N THR A 202 9.50 -3.01 8.13
CA THR A 202 10.58 -2.24 8.71
C THR A 202 10.85 -0.99 7.87
N ARG A 203 11.65 -0.06 8.41
CA ARG A 203 12.07 1.14 7.71
C ARG A 203 12.71 0.81 6.35
N ARG A 204 12.36 1.60 5.32
CA ARG A 204 12.96 1.52 3.98
C ARG A 204 14.05 2.55 3.74
N VAL A 205 14.13 3.57 4.61
CA VAL A 205 15.03 4.73 4.47
C VAL A 205 15.71 5.00 5.79
N ASN A 206 17.03 5.20 5.78
CA ASN A 206 17.84 5.67 6.90
C ASN A 206 18.33 7.11 6.64
N GLY A 207 18.85 7.77 7.69
CA GLY A 207 19.39 9.14 7.58
C GLY A 207 18.32 10.24 7.70
N THR A 208 17.12 9.88 8.16
CA THR A 208 16.02 10.81 8.43
C THR A 208 15.43 10.59 9.83
N GLU A 209 14.95 11.66 10.44
CA GLU A 209 14.21 11.64 11.72
C GLU A 209 12.68 11.62 11.51
N LEU A 210 12.22 11.69 10.25
CA LEU A 210 10.81 11.69 9.92
C LEU A 210 10.17 10.33 10.24
N ARG A 211 9.12 10.35 11.04
CA ARG A 211 8.35 9.15 11.41
C ARG A 211 7.61 8.57 10.24
N PHE A 212 7.09 9.43 9.37
CA PHE A 212 6.39 9.04 8.14
C PHE A 212 7.21 8.09 7.26
N LEU A 213 8.54 8.18 7.28
CA LEU A 213 9.47 7.29 6.59
C LEU A 213 9.95 6.11 7.47
N GLY A 214 9.34 5.93 8.62
CA GLY A 214 9.63 4.88 9.58
C GLY A 214 9.04 3.50 9.22
N PRO A 215 9.10 2.55 10.17
CA PRO A 215 8.39 1.28 10.05
C PRO A 215 6.88 1.53 10.10
N SER A 216 6.07 0.70 9.42
CA SER A 216 4.62 0.82 9.41
C SER A 216 3.92 -0.48 9.79
N LEU A 217 2.72 -0.34 10.34
CA LEU A 217 1.82 -1.43 10.65
C LEU A 217 0.40 -1.02 10.25
N GLN A 218 -0.19 -1.73 9.29
CA GLN A 218 -1.50 -1.41 8.73
C GLN A 218 -2.50 -2.54 8.95
N LEU A 219 -3.74 -2.20 9.27
CA LEU A 219 -4.87 -3.11 9.38
C LEU A 219 -5.79 -2.93 8.17
N THR A 220 -6.00 -4.00 7.43
CA THR A 220 -7.01 -4.06 6.36
C THR A 220 -8.22 -4.83 6.84
N VAL A 221 -9.41 -4.27 6.64
CA VAL A 221 -10.68 -4.97 6.85
C VAL A 221 -11.51 -4.86 5.58
N GLY A 222 -12.09 -5.96 5.15
CA GLY A 222 -12.87 -5.97 3.92
C GLY A 222 -13.80 -7.16 3.78
N ALA A 223 -14.59 -7.10 2.72
CA ALA A 223 -15.49 -8.16 2.31
C ALA A 223 -15.25 -8.53 0.85
N VAL A 224 -15.46 -9.80 0.53
CA VAL A 224 -15.45 -10.33 -0.83
C VAL A 224 -16.81 -10.87 -1.13
N ARG A 225 -17.40 -10.49 -2.27
CA ARG A 225 -18.66 -11.01 -2.77
C ARG A 225 -18.44 -11.77 -4.07
N GLN A 226 -18.90 -13.00 -4.15
CA GLN A 226 -19.00 -13.73 -5.40
C GLN A 226 -20.16 -13.13 -6.22
N VAL A 227 -19.83 -12.47 -7.33
CA VAL A 227 -20.84 -11.81 -8.20
C VAL A 227 -21.36 -12.79 -9.26
N THR A 228 -20.46 -13.54 -9.86
CA THR A 228 -20.77 -14.63 -10.78
C THR A 228 -19.87 -15.83 -10.45
N HIS A 229 -20.03 -16.95 -11.15
CA HIS A 229 -19.12 -18.10 -10.97
C HIS A 229 -17.66 -17.78 -11.27
N ARG A 230 -17.37 -16.70 -12.01
CA ARG A 230 -16.03 -16.26 -12.41
C ARG A 230 -15.59 -15.00 -11.66
N TRP A 231 -16.47 -14.03 -11.42
CA TRP A 231 -16.09 -12.70 -10.94
C TRP A 231 -16.36 -12.50 -9.46
N ARG A 232 -15.40 -11.95 -8.76
CA ARG A 232 -15.49 -11.56 -7.34
C ARG A 232 -15.28 -10.06 -7.21
N LEU A 233 -16.11 -9.43 -6.39
CA LEU A 233 -15.99 -8.04 -5.97
C LEU A 233 -15.38 -8.00 -4.58
N GLN A 234 -14.29 -7.28 -4.40
CA GLN A 234 -13.65 -7.05 -3.11
C GLN A 234 -13.80 -5.57 -2.74
N MET A 235 -14.13 -5.28 -1.49
CA MET A 235 -14.24 -3.94 -0.97
C MET A 235 -13.78 -3.88 0.48
N GLY A 236 -13.27 -2.73 0.91
CA GLY A 236 -12.84 -2.53 2.29
C GLY A 236 -12.05 -1.25 2.48
N PHE A 237 -11.38 -1.21 3.61
CA PHE A 237 -10.49 -0.10 3.96
C PHE A 237 -9.21 -0.61 4.62
N VAL A 238 -8.20 0.23 4.57
CA VAL A 238 -6.92 0.08 5.26
C VAL A 238 -6.77 1.26 6.20
N GLU A 239 -6.38 0.99 7.42
CA GLU A 239 -6.13 1.95 8.50
C GLU A 239 -4.71 1.81 9.01
N ASP A 240 -4.07 2.91 9.37
CA ASP A 240 -2.78 2.87 10.05
C ASP A 240 -2.97 2.41 11.50
N ALA A 241 -2.41 1.24 11.83
CA ALA A 241 -2.44 0.70 13.19
C ALA A 241 -1.31 1.24 14.07
N ALA A 242 -0.31 1.90 13.48
CA ALA A 242 0.79 2.58 14.17
C ALA A 242 0.85 4.03 13.70
N VAL A 243 0.07 4.88 14.33
CA VAL A 243 -0.16 6.30 13.99
C VAL A 243 1.08 7.03 13.49
N ASN A 244 0.93 7.78 12.38
CA ASN A 244 1.92 8.65 11.70
C ASN A 244 2.99 7.92 10.87
N THR A 245 2.71 6.71 10.40
CA THR A 245 3.67 5.97 9.56
C THR A 245 3.09 5.53 8.21
N ALA A 246 1.80 5.77 8.00
CA ALA A 246 1.09 5.42 6.77
C ALA A 246 -0.09 6.38 6.56
N PRO A 247 -0.77 6.35 5.41
CA PRO A 247 -1.98 7.14 5.16
C PRO A 247 -3.06 6.88 6.21
N ASP A 248 -3.79 7.92 6.61
CA ASP A 248 -4.82 7.84 7.64
C ASP A 248 -5.87 6.78 7.31
N ILE A 249 -6.38 6.81 6.09
CA ILE A 249 -7.33 5.81 5.61
C ILE A 249 -7.25 5.62 4.10
N THR A 250 -7.36 4.37 3.66
CA THR A 250 -7.49 4.01 2.26
C THR A 250 -8.72 3.16 2.04
N PHE A 251 -9.67 3.60 1.23
CA PHE A 251 -10.77 2.76 0.75
C PHE A 251 -10.36 2.06 -0.53
N PHE A 252 -10.78 0.82 -0.69
CA PHE A 252 -10.52 0.07 -1.92
C PHE A 252 -11.75 -0.66 -2.44
N LEU A 253 -11.81 -0.77 -3.76
CA LEU A 253 -12.76 -1.58 -4.50
C LEU A 253 -11.98 -2.31 -5.61
N GLY A 254 -12.15 -3.62 -5.73
CA GLY A 254 -11.48 -4.42 -6.73
C GLY A 254 -12.40 -5.47 -7.33
N ILE A 255 -12.16 -5.80 -8.60
CA ILE A 255 -12.82 -6.91 -9.30
C ILE A 255 -11.72 -7.85 -9.79
N HIS A 256 -11.89 -9.13 -9.53
CA HIS A 256 -10.96 -10.17 -9.96
C HIS A 256 -11.69 -11.48 -10.30
N ASP A 257 -11.12 -12.27 -11.16
CA ASP A 257 -11.59 -13.60 -11.56
C ASP A 257 -10.93 -14.76 -10.79
#